data_a79147eb1cf60469ae2a566074c7fc65
#
_entry.id   a79147eb1cf60469ae2a566074c7fc65
#
_cell.length_a   1.000
_cell.length_b   1.000
_cell.length_c   1.000
_cell.angle_alpha   90.00
_cell.angle_beta   90.00
_cell.angle_gamma   90.00
#
_symmetry.space_group_name_H-M   'P 1'
#
loop_
_entity.id
_entity.type
_entity.pdbx_description
1 polymer ?
#
loop_
_entity_poly.entity_id
_entity_poly.type
_entity_poly.pdbx_seq_one_letter_code
_entity_poly.pdbx_strand_id
1 'polypeptide(L)'
;MNISLNWLKQYIDIQESPETVSALLTGCGLEVESMEPFESVKGGLRGLVVGHVLETSRHPNADRLRVTTVNVGAESLLPIVCGAPNVAVGQKVVVALVGTEIEMVGKEPFVIGKAKIRGEVSEGMICAEDECGMGNSHDGIMVLSADAKVGMLAAEYFGVVKDEVIEIGLT
;
A
#
# COMPACT_ATOMS: atom_id res chain seq x y z
N MET A 1 -6.67 -0.91 29.01
CA MET A 1 -5.21 -0.89 28.73
C MET A 1 -4.96 -1.63 27.43
N ASN A 2 -4.21 -1.03 26.48
CA ASN A 2 -3.98 -1.64 25.17
C ASN A 2 -2.64 -2.40 25.13
N ILE A 3 -2.70 -3.64 24.64
CA ILE A 3 -1.54 -4.52 24.49
C ILE A 3 -1.43 -4.95 23.03
N SER A 4 -0.25 -4.75 22.45
CA SER A 4 0.13 -5.25 21.13
C SER A 4 0.48 -6.74 21.23
N LEU A 5 -0.13 -7.57 20.39
CA LEU A 5 0.18 -8.99 20.35
C LEU A 5 1.60 -9.26 19.83
N ASN A 6 2.05 -8.47 18.84
CA ASN A 6 3.43 -8.55 18.34
C ASN A 6 4.44 -8.17 19.41
N TRP A 7 4.13 -7.19 20.25
CA TRP A 7 4.99 -6.82 21.37
C TRP A 7 5.02 -7.93 22.44
N LEU A 8 3.86 -8.52 22.76
CA LEU A 8 3.78 -9.62 23.72
C LEU A 8 4.60 -10.84 23.28
N LYS A 9 4.58 -11.15 21.95
CA LYS A 9 5.40 -12.22 21.36
C LYS A 9 6.92 -12.03 21.47
N GLN A 10 7.40 -10.84 21.82
CA GLN A 10 8.82 -10.61 22.07
C GLN A 10 9.26 -11.13 23.45
N TYR A 11 8.33 -11.36 24.36
CA TYR A 11 8.62 -11.78 25.72
C TYR A 11 8.24 -13.25 26.00
N ILE A 12 7.22 -13.74 25.27
CA ILE A 12 6.74 -15.12 25.44
C ILE A 12 6.48 -15.73 24.06
N ASP A 13 6.74 -17.03 23.93
CA ASP A 13 6.44 -17.78 22.72
C ASP A 13 4.93 -18.10 22.67
N ILE A 14 4.21 -17.41 21.80
CA ILE A 14 2.77 -17.54 21.59
C ILE A 14 2.55 -18.14 20.21
N GLN A 15 2.02 -19.35 20.16
CA GLN A 15 1.66 -20.06 18.93
C GLN A 15 0.14 -20.03 18.68
N GLU A 16 -0.62 -19.62 19.66
CA GLU A 16 -2.08 -19.56 19.65
C GLU A 16 -2.59 -18.41 18.76
N SER A 17 -3.84 -18.57 18.29
CA SER A 17 -4.53 -17.49 17.59
C SER A 17 -4.84 -16.31 18.51
N PRO A 18 -5.00 -15.09 17.97
CA PRO A 18 -5.36 -13.91 18.76
C PRO A 18 -6.61 -14.13 19.63
N GLU A 19 -7.63 -14.82 19.09
CA GLU A 19 -8.86 -15.13 19.82
C GLU A 19 -8.61 -16.07 21.00
N THR A 20 -7.73 -17.04 20.83
CA THR A 20 -7.32 -17.95 21.91
C THR A 20 -6.56 -17.20 23.00
N VAL A 21 -5.65 -16.30 22.61
CA VAL A 21 -4.93 -15.44 23.56
C VAL A 21 -5.89 -14.57 24.36
N SER A 22 -6.87 -13.96 23.71
CA SER A 22 -7.92 -13.17 24.34
C SER A 22 -8.69 -14.00 25.40
N ALA A 23 -9.09 -15.22 25.02
CA ALA A 23 -9.80 -16.11 25.95
C ALA A 23 -8.94 -16.54 27.16
N LEU A 24 -7.64 -16.80 26.94
CA LEU A 24 -6.71 -17.14 28.02
C LEU A 24 -6.49 -15.97 28.97
N LEU A 25 -6.32 -14.75 28.46
CA LEU A 25 -6.17 -13.53 29.26
C LEU A 25 -7.40 -13.32 30.16
N THR A 26 -8.60 -13.41 29.58
CA THR A 26 -9.87 -13.31 30.36
C THR A 26 -9.97 -14.42 31.39
N GLY A 27 -9.59 -15.66 31.03
CA GLY A 27 -9.55 -16.79 31.95
C GLY A 27 -8.60 -16.62 33.13
N CYS A 28 -7.54 -15.81 32.96
CA CYS A 28 -6.58 -15.45 34.03
C CYS A 28 -7.01 -14.23 34.86
N GLY A 29 -8.19 -13.64 34.58
CA GLY A 29 -8.71 -12.48 35.30
C GLY A 29 -8.36 -11.13 34.66
N LEU A 30 -7.80 -11.12 33.45
CA LEU A 30 -7.57 -9.92 32.64
C LEU A 30 -8.71 -9.81 31.60
N GLU A 31 -9.79 -9.14 31.94
CA GLU A 31 -10.96 -9.05 31.08
C GLU A 31 -10.62 -8.32 29.77
N VAL A 32 -10.71 -9.04 28.64
CA VAL A 32 -10.54 -8.47 27.31
C VAL A 32 -11.83 -7.82 26.85
N GLU A 33 -11.82 -6.51 26.67
CA GLU A 33 -12.97 -5.71 26.26
C GLU A 33 -13.11 -5.67 24.74
N SER A 34 -11.97 -5.55 24.02
CA SER A 34 -11.93 -5.54 22.56
C SER A 34 -10.64 -6.13 22.01
N MET A 35 -10.66 -6.50 20.75
CA MET A 35 -9.47 -6.88 19.98
C MET A 35 -9.64 -6.32 18.57
N GLU A 36 -8.69 -5.48 18.16
CA GLU A 36 -8.77 -4.78 16.89
C GLU A 36 -7.50 -4.96 16.07
N PRO A 37 -7.62 -5.20 14.74
CA PRO A 37 -6.47 -5.24 13.86
C PRO A 37 -5.85 -3.86 13.75
N PHE A 38 -4.52 -3.81 13.82
CA PHE A 38 -3.71 -2.62 13.62
C PHE A 38 -2.87 -2.76 12.36
N GLU A 39 -2.85 -1.73 11.55
CA GLU A 39 -1.94 -1.59 10.42
C GLU A 39 -1.23 -0.23 10.51
N SER A 40 0.12 -0.23 10.44
CA SER A 40 0.91 1.00 10.53
C SER A 40 0.65 1.96 9.36
N VAL A 41 0.13 1.46 8.25
CA VAL A 41 -0.40 2.23 7.12
C VAL A 41 -1.80 1.71 6.84
N LYS A 42 -2.78 2.59 6.81
CA LYS A 42 -4.19 2.24 6.56
C LYS A 42 -4.32 1.52 5.21
N GLY A 43 -5.04 0.40 5.19
CA GLY A 43 -5.18 -0.43 3.99
C GLY A 43 -3.98 -1.34 3.72
N GLY A 44 -2.89 -1.25 4.51
CA GLY A 44 -1.74 -2.16 4.46
C GLY A 44 -0.99 -2.18 3.12
N LEU A 45 -1.17 -1.17 2.27
CA LEU A 45 -0.60 -1.08 0.91
C LEU A 45 -0.94 -2.30 0.02
N ARG A 46 -2.12 -2.89 0.21
CA ARG A 46 -2.54 -4.08 -0.57
C ARG A 46 -2.66 -3.74 -2.05
N GLY A 47 -2.11 -4.61 -2.92
CA GLY A 47 -2.14 -4.43 -4.37
C GLY A 47 -1.16 -3.39 -4.91
N LEU A 48 -0.36 -2.77 -4.04
CA LEU A 48 0.71 -1.85 -4.42
C LEU A 48 2.05 -2.61 -4.53
N VAL A 49 2.78 -2.34 -5.60
CA VAL A 49 4.08 -2.98 -5.86
C VAL A 49 5.13 -1.95 -6.29
N VAL A 50 6.39 -2.32 -6.18
CA VAL A 50 7.50 -1.54 -6.73
C VAL A 50 7.55 -1.73 -8.25
N GLY A 51 7.40 -0.65 -9.00
CA GLY A 51 7.55 -0.62 -10.45
C GLY A 51 8.83 0.10 -10.89
N HIS A 52 9.25 -0.17 -12.12
CA HIS A 52 10.35 0.53 -12.80
C HIS A 52 9.84 1.16 -14.09
N VAL A 53 9.93 2.46 -14.21
CA VAL A 53 9.57 3.20 -15.42
C VAL A 53 10.66 2.99 -16.46
N LEU A 54 10.35 2.20 -17.48
CA LEU A 54 11.29 1.90 -18.58
C LEU A 54 11.27 2.96 -19.67
N GLU A 55 10.04 3.46 -19.97
CA GLU A 55 9.83 4.45 -21.02
C GLU A 55 8.81 5.49 -20.57
N THR A 56 8.95 6.71 -21.07
CA THR A 56 7.93 7.75 -20.93
C THR A 56 7.91 8.63 -22.17
N SER A 57 6.71 8.92 -22.68
CA SER A 57 6.49 9.82 -23.81
C SER A 57 5.34 10.80 -23.51
N ARG A 58 5.26 11.89 -24.29
CA ARG A 58 4.10 12.78 -24.18
C ARG A 58 2.87 12.05 -24.70
N HIS A 59 1.74 12.26 -24.02
CA HIS A 59 0.46 11.73 -24.45
C HIS A 59 0.02 12.44 -25.76
N PRO A 60 -0.38 11.71 -26.81
CA PRO A 60 -0.69 12.31 -28.11
C PRO A 60 -1.87 13.31 -28.09
N ASN A 61 -2.81 13.11 -27.16
CA ASN A 61 -4.07 13.88 -27.09
C ASN A 61 -4.23 14.65 -25.76
N ALA A 62 -3.14 14.84 -24.98
CA ALA A 62 -3.22 15.53 -23.69
C ALA A 62 -1.85 16.09 -23.24
N ASP A 63 -1.69 17.40 -23.25
CA ASP A 63 -0.42 18.08 -22.95
C ASP A 63 0.16 17.81 -21.54
N ARG A 64 -0.74 17.56 -20.56
CA ARG A 64 -0.36 17.33 -19.16
C ARG A 64 -0.18 15.86 -18.80
N LEU A 65 -0.44 14.94 -19.75
CA LEU A 65 -0.32 13.51 -19.49
C LEU A 65 0.94 12.94 -20.16
N ARG A 66 1.44 11.88 -19.58
CA ARG A 66 2.51 11.04 -20.16
C ARG A 66 2.01 9.61 -20.29
N VAL A 67 2.43 8.95 -21.34
CA VAL A 67 2.28 7.50 -21.50
C VAL A 67 3.58 6.86 -21.02
N THR A 68 3.50 5.91 -20.12
CA THR A 68 4.65 5.22 -19.57
C THR A 68 4.57 3.72 -19.80
N THR A 69 5.71 3.07 -19.92
CA THR A 69 5.86 1.61 -19.92
C THR A 69 6.55 1.22 -18.61
N VAL A 70 5.85 0.46 -17.78
CA VAL A 70 6.31 0.14 -16.42
C VAL A 70 6.49 -1.36 -16.25
N ASN A 71 7.67 -1.76 -15.77
CA ASN A 71 7.95 -3.12 -15.34
C ASN A 71 7.58 -3.26 -13.85
N VAL A 72 6.68 -4.18 -13.54
CA VAL A 72 6.23 -4.50 -12.17
C VAL A 72 6.67 -5.90 -11.72
N GLY A 73 7.64 -6.50 -12.41
CA GLY A 73 8.11 -7.87 -12.12
C GLY A 73 7.22 -8.98 -12.67
N ALA A 74 6.18 -8.65 -13.43
CA ALA A 74 5.33 -9.60 -14.14
C ALA A 74 5.92 -9.94 -15.53
N GLU A 75 5.37 -10.95 -16.21
CA GLU A 75 5.79 -11.35 -17.56
C GLU A 75 5.58 -10.24 -18.60
N SER A 76 4.55 -9.40 -18.43
CA SER A 76 4.21 -8.31 -19.32
C SER A 76 4.48 -6.94 -18.69
N LEU A 77 4.91 -6.01 -19.50
CA LEU A 77 5.05 -4.60 -19.13
C LEU A 77 3.66 -3.94 -19.10
N LEU A 78 3.46 -3.01 -18.17
CA LEU A 78 2.19 -2.31 -18.04
C LEU A 78 2.25 -0.93 -18.70
N PRO A 79 1.36 -0.64 -19.67
CA PRO A 79 1.13 0.72 -20.11
C PRO A 79 0.35 1.48 -19.03
N ILE A 80 0.87 2.61 -18.59
CA ILE A 80 0.21 3.45 -17.58
C ILE A 80 0.24 4.90 -18.04
N VAL A 81 -0.92 5.55 -18.03
CA VAL A 81 -1.03 6.99 -18.27
C VAL A 81 -0.88 7.71 -16.94
N CYS A 82 0.11 8.61 -16.88
CA CYS A 82 0.47 9.35 -15.67
C CYS A 82 0.31 10.86 -15.89
N GLY A 83 -0.34 11.54 -14.93
CA GLY A 83 -0.51 13.00 -14.93
C GLY A 83 0.55 13.76 -14.11
N ALA A 84 1.39 13.06 -13.39
CA ALA A 84 2.38 13.68 -12.51
C ALA A 84 3.52 14.32 -13.31
N PRO A 85 3.96 15.54 -12.93
CA PRO A 85 5.01 16.26 -13.65
C PRO A 85 6.41 15.67 -13.47
N ASN A 86 6.61 14.92 -12.38
CA ASN A 86 7.90 14.37 -11.98
C ASN A 86 8.19 12.96 -12.49
N VAL A 87 7.30 12.36 -13.30
CA VAL A 87 7.56 11.02 -13.86
C VAL A 87 8.68 11.05 -14.90
N ALA A 88 9.68 10.18 -14.75
CA ALA A 88 10.82 10.07 -15.64
C ALA A 88 11.29 8.62 -15.82
N VAL A 89 12.00 8.37 -16.94
CA VAL A 89 12.62 7.06 -17.22
C VAL A 89 13.66 6.72 -16.13
N GLY A 90 13.73 5.46 -15.78
CA GLY A 90 14.68 4.91 -14.80
C GLY A 90 14.22 4.98 -13.35
N GLN A 91 13.12 5.69 -13.04
CA GLN A 91 12.62 5.79 -11.69
C GLN A 91 12.02 4.48 -11.19
N LYS A 92 12.26 4.17 -9.91
CA LYS A 92 11.49 3.20 -9.14
C LYS A 92 10.31 3.94 -8.51
N VAL A 93 9.12 3.37 -8.61
CA VAL A 93 7.87 4.04 -8.22
C VAL A 93 6.93 3.05 -7.56
N VAL A 94 5.93 3.56 -6.82
CA VAL A 94 4.82 2.73 -6.32
C VAL A 94 3.76 2.63 -7.40
N VAL A 95 3.34 1.42 -7.71
CA VAL A 95 2.33 1.12 -8.73
C VAL A 95 1.16 0.37 -8.10
N ALA A 96 -0.05 0.92 -8.27
CA ALA A 96 -1.29 0.23 -7.99
C ALA A 96 -1.69 -0.64 -9.20
N LEU A 97 -1.82 -1.95 -8.97
CA LEU A 97 -2.25 -2.89 -9.98
C LEU A 97 -3.76 -2.81 -10.21
N VAL A 98 -4.22 -3.31 -11.35
CA VAL A 98 -5.66 -3.44 -11.62
C VAL A 98 -6.31 -4.32 -10.55
N GLY A 99 -7.44 -3.86 -9.98
CA GLY A 99 -8.13 -4.48 -8.85
C GLY A 99 -7.74 -3.93 -7.48
N THR A 100 -6.70 -3.08 -7.41
CA THR A 100 -6.31 -2.42 -6.15
C THR A 100 -7.34 -1.36 -5.78
N GLU A 101 -7.78 -1.37 -4.54
CA GLU A 101 -8.59 -0.30 -3.94
C GLU A 101 -7.67 0.77 -3.34
N ILE A 102 -7.93 2.01 -3.71
CA ILE A 102 -7.20 3.19 -3.21
C ILE A 102 -8.12 3.97 -2.29
N GLU A 103 -7.67 4.15 -1.05
CA GLU A 103 -8.34 4.97 -0.05
C GLU A 103 -7.53 6.26 0.21
N MET A 104 -8.06 7.40 -0.13
CA MET A 104 -7.49 8.71 0.20
C MET A 104 -8.26 9.37 1.32
N VAL A 105 -7.57 10.12 2.18
CA VAL A 105 -8.22 10.87 3.25
C VAL A 105 -9.22 11.89 2.68
N GLY A 106 -10.48 11.80 3.12
CA GLY A 106 -11.54 12.73 2.71
C GLY A 106 -12.12 12.52 1.31
N LYS A 107 -11.78 11.42 0.65
CA LYS A 107 -12.35 11.00 -0.64
C LYS A 107 -12.96 9.61 -0.53
N GLU A 108 -13.91 9.30 -1.41
CA GLU A 108 -14.44 7.94 -1.51
C GLU A 108 -13.40 6.99 -2.08
N PRO A 109 -13.32 5.75 -1.58
CA PRO A 109 -12.45 4.73 -2.13
C PRO A 109 -12.80 4.44 -3.59
N PHE A 110 -11.80 4.14 -4.40
CA PHE A 110 -12.00 3.74 -5.78
C PHE A 110 -11.09 2.57 -6.16
N VAL A 111 -11.54 1.74 -7.09
CA VAL A 111 -10.79 0.57 -7.55
C VAL A 111 -10.09 0.88 -8.87
N ILE A 112 -8.80 0.56 -8.94
CA ILE A 112 -8.01 0.69 -10.16
C ILE A 112 -8.49 -0.32 -11.20
N GLY A 113 -8.95 0.18 -12.34
CA GLY A 113 -9.40 -0.62 -13.48
C GLY A 113 -8.49 -0.43 -14.70
N LYS A 114 -8.65 -1.31 -15.69
CA LYS A 114 -8.14 -1.03 -17.03
C LYS A 114 -8.97 0.11 -17.62
N ALA A 115 -8.31 1.17 -18.06
CA ALA A 115 -8.94 2.36 -18.60
C ALA A 115 -8.34 2.75 -19.95
N LYS A 116 -9.14 3.44 -20.77
CA LYS A 116 -8.66 4.10 -21.98
C LYS A 116 -8.74 5.61 -21.76
N ILE A 117 -7.60 6.23 -21.50
CA ILE A 117 -7.50 7.65 -21.17
C ILE A 117 -7.15 8.44 -22.42
N ARG A 118 -8.11 9.17 -22.99
CA ARG A 118 -7.98 9.97 -24.22
C ARG A 118 -7.36 9.21 -25.41
N GLY A 119 -7.62 7.89 -25.48
CA GLY A 119 -7.14 7.05 -26.57
C GLY A 119 -6.03 6.07 -26.18
N GLU A 120 -5.26 6.35 -25.13
CA GLU A 120 -4.18 5.50 -24.64
C GLU A 120 -4.66 4.55 -23.52
N VAL A 121 -4.16 3.32 -23.55
CA VAL A 121 -4.49 2.29 -22.55
C VAL A 121 -3.71 2.54 -21.26
N SER A 122 -4.37 2.41 -20.10
CA SER A 122 -3.75 2.41 -18.78
C SER A 122 -4.19 1.18 -18.01
N GLU A 123 -3.22 0.36 -17.58
CA GLU A 123 -3.42 -0.90 -16.85
C GLU A 123 -2.81 -0.82 -15.45
N GLY A 124 -3.11 0.25 -14.74
CA GLY A 124 -2.63 0.54 -13.39
C GLY A 124 -2.50 2.02 -13.16
N MET A 125 -1.97 2.39 -11.99
CA MET A 125 -1.72 3.77 -11.60
C MET A 125 -0.37 3.88 -10.90
N ILE A 126 0.43 4.89 -11.25
CA ILE A 126 1.64 5.26 -10.49
C ILE A 126 1.18 6.22 -9.40
N CYS A 127 1.47 5.90 -8.14
CA CYS A 127 0.85 6.54 -6.98
C CYS A 127 1.68 7.69 -6.40
N ALA A 128 0.98 8.70 -5.89
CA ALA A 128 1.50 9.73 -4.99
C ALA A 128 1.47 9.25 -3.52
N GLU A 129 2.01 10.03 -2.59
CA GLU A 129 2.04 9.67 -1.15
C GLU A 129 0.65 9.56 -0.54
N ASP A 130 -0.25 10.51 -0.87
CA ASP A 130 -1.62 10.54 -0.34
C ASP A 130 -2.47 9.38 -0.87
N GLU A 131 -2.18 8.90 -2.09
CA GLU A 131 -2.82 7.73 -2.68
C GLU A 131 -2.37 6.41 -2.04
N CYS A 132 -1.20 6.42 -1.41
CA CYS A 132 -0.69 5.30 -0.62
C CYS A 132 -1.06 5.39 0.88
N GLY A 133 -1.71 6.46 1.32
CA GLY A 133 -1.99 6.69 2.75
C GLY A 133 -0.74 6.92 3.60
N MET A 134 0.38 7.32 2.99
CA MET A 134 1.68 7.50 3.64
C MET A 134 2.07 8.96 3.86
N GLY A 135 1.29 9.88 3.31
CA GLY A 135 1.52 11.31 3.44
C GLY A 135 0.33 12.12 2.94
N ASN A 136 0.52 13.43 2.80
CA ASN A 136 -0.52 14.34 2.32
C ASN A 136 -0.14 15.01 0.98
N SER A 137 1.04 14.71 0.42
CA SER A 137 1.49 15.32 -0.82
C SER A 137 0.87 14.64 -2.03
N HIS A 138 0.33 15.48 -2.92
CA HIS A 138 -0.19 15.10 -4.25
C HIS A 138 0.55 15.84 -5.37
N ASP A 139 1.72 16.43 -5.08
CA ASP A 139 2.46 17.26 -6.03
C ASP A 139 3.14 16.43 -7.14
N GLY A 140 3.22 15.12 -6.95
CA GLY A 140 3.79 14.18 -7.91
C GLY A 140 3.76 12.75 -7.42
N ILE A 141 4.27 11.83 -8.25
CA ILE A 141 4.41 10.43 -7.87
C ILE A 141 5.49 10.24 -6.81
N MET A 142 5.32 9.19 -5.99
CA MET A 142 6.33 8.75 -5.04
C MET A 142 7.48 8.04 -5.76
N VAL A 143 8.68 8.63 -5.69
CA VAL A 143 9.90 8.06 -6.28
C VAL A 143 10.66 7.31 -5.18
N LEU A 144 10.94 6.05 -5.42
CA LEU A 144 11.63 5.15 -4.49
C LEU A 144 13.13 5.16 -4.70
N SER A 145 13.88 4.56 -3.78
CA SER A 145 15.32 4.36 -3.93
C SER A 145 15.64 3.51 -5.18
N ALA A 146 16.78 3.81 -5.84
CA ALA A 146 17.19 3.13 -7.06
C ALA A 146 17.43 1.62 -6.89
N ASP A 147 17.74 1.18 -5.68
CA ASP A 147 17.97 -0.22 -5.29
C ASP A 147 16.67 -0.99 -4.97
N ALA A 148 15.51 -0.31 -4.96
CA ALA A 148 14.23 -0.96 -4.73
C ALA A 148 14.00 -2.10 -5.74
N LYS A 149 13.65 -3.29 -5.23
CA LYS A 149 13.45 -4.48 -6.06
C LYS A 149 12.12 -4.39 -6.81
N VAL A 150 12.17 -4.46 -8.13
CA VAL A 150 10.98 -4.47 -8.99
C VAL A 150 10.11 -5.68 -8.68
N GLY A 151 8.80 -5.47 -8.58
CA GLY A 151 7.82 -6.51 -8.24
C GLY A 151 7.69 -6.82 -6.75
N MET A 152 8.53 -6.24 -5.89
CA MET A 152 8.39 -6.33 -4.44
C MET A 152 7.09 -5.67 -4.00
N LEU A 153 6.39 -6.25 -3.03
CA LEU A 153 5.20 -5.62 -2.45
C LEU A 153 5.59 -4.29 -1.78
N ALA A 154 4.80 -3.25 -2.00
CA ALA A 154 5.05 -1.95 -1.36
C ALA A 154 5.01 -2.07 0.18
N ALA A 155 4.11 -2.90 0.71
CA ALA A 155 4.04 -3.19 2.14
C ALA A 155 5.37 -3.75 2.71
N GLU A 156 6.04 -4.61 1.96
CA GLU A 156 7.34 -5.16 2.33
C GLU A 156 8.45 -4.10 2.22
N TYR A 157 8.46 -3.33 1.13
CA TYR A 157 9.44 -2.26 0.93
C TYR A 157 9.40 -1.20 2.03
N PHE A 158 8.20 -0.80 2.47
CA PHE A 158 8.02 0.20 3.52
C PHE A 158 7.99 -0.39 4.93
N GLY A 159 8.09 -1.70 5.09
CA GLY A 159 8.05 -2.37 6.38
C GLY A 159 6.72 -2.17 7.10
N VAL A 160 5.61 -2.27 6.37
CA VAL A 160 4.26 -2.13 6.96
C VAL A 160 4.06 -3.20 8.03
N VAL A 161 3.79 -2.74 9.25
CA VAL A 161 3.53 -3.60 10.39
C VAL A 161 2.03 -3.86 10.50
N LYS A 162 1.69 -5.14 10.67
CA LYS A 162 0.35 -5.59 11.05
C LYS A 162 0.41 -6.18 12.44
N ASP A 163 -0.60 -5.90 13.25
CA ASP A 163 -0.69 -6.35 14.63
C ASP A 163 -2.16 -6.58 15.02
N GLU A 164 -2.37 -7.21 16.17
CA GLU A 164 -3.64 -7.22 16.87
C GLU A 164 -3.47 -6.49 18.20
N VAL A 165 -4.30 -5.50 18.43
CA VAL A 165 -4.29 -4.72 19.69
C VAL A 165 -5.43 -5.23 20.56
N ILE A 166 -5.07 -5.72 21.73
CA ILE A 166 -5.97 -6.26 22.73
C ILE A 166 -6.22 -5.18 23.80
N GLU A 167 -7.45 -4.79 24.00
CA GLU A 167 -7.85 -3.89 25.06
C GLU A 167 -8.28 -4.67 26.30
N ILE A 168 -7.61 -4.41 27.42
CA ILE A 168 -7.88 -5.03 28.71
C ILE A 168 -8.53 -4.01 29.63
N GLY A 169 -9.69 -4.37 30.18
CA GLY A 169 -10.36 -3.63 31.24
C GLY A 169 -9.53 -3.66 32.52
N LEU A 170 -9.35 -2.49 33.12
CA LEU A 170 -8.74 -2.36 34.44
C LEU A 170 -9.86 -2.24 35.47
N THR A 171 -9.98 -3.23 36.32
CA THR A 171 -10.89 -3.20 37.48
C THR A 171 -10.35 -2.37 38.61
#